data_3c1aad50d64f99671f44bfbdfbe5f299
#
_entry.id   3c1aad50d64f99671f44bfbdfbe5f299
#
_cell.length_a   1.000
_cell.length_b   1.000
_cell.length_c   1.000
_cell.angle_alpha   90.00
_cell.angle_beta   90.00
_cell.angle_gamma   90.00
#
_symmetry.space_group_name_H-M   'P 1'
#
loop_
_entity.id
_entity.type
_entity.pdbx_description
1 polymer ?
#
loop_
_entity_poly.entity_id
_entity_poly.type
_entity_poly.pdbx_seq_one_letter_code
_entity_poly.pdbx_strand_id
1 'polypeptide(L)'
;MKGTATEEICPGVGQEKLAIEVTTHCNSACLHCFAHSGNPRRSSLPIDLVKEMMVEGYDAGYRHLHITGGEPLLWKGLFEALDSGFGVGYETIFMNTNGTLITEEISKKLAAYGRFSISVSLEGPEALHDRMRGEGSYRRTIQGIEKALDAGIGLTIFTTATKSLLPELPDFANDLYRKFPSIQCLIIIQLIRMTDGLFALSEELLEPEGFIGLVQTVAFLNIYGLLSIVKKNPLANVVSHLRKMPWIPRVPPLYGEGSLIVMANRNMGVVHSNRESFGRYRTGMIRKVLASDAYRKAVMPDETVCPSCKYVELCRENGMIRPSEGHRDIYANVPYCKRVLDRVTS
;
A
#
# COMPACT_ATOMS: atom_id res chain seq x y z
N MET A 1 -8.23 5.00 -21.41
CA MET A 1 -6.84 4.52 -21.29
C MET A 1 -6.90 3.03 -21.00
N LYS A 2 -6.13 2.18 -21.67
CA LYS A 2 -6.15 0.73 -21.42
C LYS A 2 -5.47 0.48 -20.07
N GLY A 3 -6.14 -0.22 -19.15
CA GLY A 3 -5.57 -0.65 -17.87
C GLY A 3 -4.22 -1.34 -18.07
N THR A 4 -3.31 -1.13 -17.14
CA THR A 4 -2.01 -1.82 -17.19
C THR A 4 -2.24 -3.30 -16.89
N ALA A 5 -1.40 -4.20 -17.44
CA ALA A 5 -1.50 -5.64 -17.18
C ALA A 5 -1.55 -6.01 -15.67
N THR A 6 -1.05 -5.12 -14.80
CA THR A 6 -1.05 -5.28 -13.33
C THR A 6 -2.45 -5.07 -12.73
N GLU A 7 -3.31 -4.25 -13.36
CA GLU A 7 -4.69 -4.00 -12.90
C GLU A 7 -5.62 -5.19 -13.17
N GLU A 8 -5.40 -5.88 -14.29
CA GLU A 8 -6.12 -7.13 -14.60
C GLU A 8 -5.74 -8.26 -13.65
N ILE A 9 -4.50 -8.24 -13.15
CA ILE A 9 -3.93 -9.29 -12.31
C ILE A 9 -4.25 -9.09 -10.82
N CYS A 10 -4.23 -7.84 -10.33
CA CYS A 10 -4.45 -7.54 -8.92
C CYS A 10 -5.30 -6.26 -8.77
N PRO A 11 -6.62 -6.39 -8.58
CA PRO A 11 -7.54 -5.27 -8.51
C PRO A 11 -7.11 -4.20 -7.50
N GLY A 12 -7.20 -2.93 -7.89
CA GLY A 12 -6.83 -1.77 -7.06
C GLY A 12 -5.34 -1.47 -6.98
N VAL A 13 -4.49 -2.22 -7.70
CA VAL A 13 -3.06 -1.90 -7.86
C VAL A 13 -2.85 -1.15 -9.17
N GLY A 14 -2.25 0.06 -9.08
CA GLY A 14 -1.93 0.88 -10.26
C GLY A 14 -2.99 1.92 -10.63
N GLN A 15 -4.21 1.84 -10.13
CA GLN A 15 -5.26 2.83 -10.40
C GLN A 15 -5.04 4.12 -9.61
N GLU A 16 -5.27 5.25 -10.25
CA GLU A 16 -5.30 6.55 -9.58
C GLU A 16 -6.50 6.62 -8.63
N LYS A 17 -6.22 6.88 -7.36
CA LYS A 17 -7.24 6.88 -6.32
C LYS A 17 -7.05 8.01 -5.32
N LEU A 18 -8.16 8.60 -4.91
CA LEU A 18 -8.17 9.45 -3.73
C LEU A 18 -8.06 8.56 -2.49
N ALA A 19 -7.02 8.76 -1.68
CA ALA A 19 -6.89 8.09 -0.40
C ALA A 19 -7.38 9.00 0.73
N ILE A 20 -8.17 8.46 1.65
CA ILE A 20 -8.64 9.17 2.84
C ILE A 20 -8.29 8.33 4.07
N GLU A 21 -7.42 8.88 4.92
CA GLU A 21 -7.15 8.33 6.25
C GLU A 21 -8.24 8.81 7.20
N VAL A 22 -9.25 7.98 7.42
CA VAL A 22 -10.45 8.38 8.17
C VAL A 22 -10.23 8.48 9.67
N THR A 23 -9.23 7.77 10.19
CA THR A 23 -8.91 7.75 11.63
C THR A 23 -7.46 7.31 11.87
N THR A 24 -6.85 7.79 12.95
CA THR A 24 -5.60 7.24 13.49
C THR A 24 -5.83 6.25 14.64
N HIS A 25 -7.09 6.01 15.03
CA HIS A 25 -7.40 4.99 16.02
C HIS A 25 -7.15 3.60 15.45
N CYS A 26 -6.46 2.75 16.23
CA CYS A 26 -6.22 1.35 15.89
C CYS A 26 -6.27 0.50 17.16
N ASN A 27 -6.69 -0.74 17.01
CA ASN A 27 -6.66 -1.76 18.06
C ASN A 27 -5.35 -2.58 18.06
N SER A 28 -4.37 -2.19 17.24
CA SER A 28 -3.04 -2.79 17.14
C SER A 28 -1.94 -1.75 17.34
N ALA A 29 -0.79 -2.18 17.86
CA ALA A 29 0.40 -1.35 18.06
C ALA A 29 1.59 -1.94 17.26
N CYS A 30 1.44 -2.01 15.94
CA CYS A 30 2.40 -2.65 15.05
C CYS A 30 3.75 -1.92 15.06
N LEU A 31 4.86 -2.68 15.09
CA LEU A 31 6.22 -2.13 15.14
C LEU A 31 6.61 -1.32 13.90
N HIS A 32 5.97 -1.59 12.75
CA HIS A 32 6.24 -0.92 11.45
C HIS A 32 5.13 0.05 11.03
N CYS A 33 4.30 0.53 11.96
CA CYS A 33 3.11 1.32 11.64
C CYS A 33 3.45 2.70 11.06
N PHE A 34 3.10 2.96 9.82
CA PHE A 34 3.26 4.27 9.16
C PHE A 34 2.34 5.35 9.72
N ALA A 35 1.14 4.97 10.15
CA ALA A 35 0.13 5.89 10.64
C ALA A 35 0.37 6.31 12.10
N HIS A 36 1.45 5.79 12.74
CA HIS A 36 1.74 6.03 14.15
C HIS A 36 0.50 5.88 15.05
N SER A 37 -0.30 4.84 14.78
CA SER A 37 -1.59 4.60 15.46
C SER A 37 -1.46 4.35 16.97
N GLY A 38 -0.25 4.10 17.47
CA GLY A 38 0.07 4.08 18.90
C GLY A 38 0.23 5.46 19.54
N ASN A 39 0.19 6.56 18.77
CA ASN A 39 0.33 7.91 19.28
C ASN A 39 -0.89 8.29 20.15
N PRO A 40 -0.70 8.90 21.34
CA PRO A 40 -1.79 9.36 22.18
C PRO A 40 -2.66 10.47 21.53
N ARG A 41 -2.14 11.18 20.54
CA ARG A 41 -2.91 12.18 19.77
C ARG A 41 -3.73 11.51 18.67
N ARG A 42 -4.81 10.86 19.08
CA ARG A 42 -5.76 10.20 18.16
C ARG A 42 -6.67 11.24 17.49
N SER A 43 -6.91 11.07 16.19
CA SER A 43 -7.84 11.90 15.42
C SER A 43 -8.71 11.03 14.52
N SER A 44 -9.92 11.52 14.25
CA SER A 44 -10.84 10.94 13.28
C SER A 44 -11.50 12.05 12.50
N LEU A 45 -11.73 11.82 11.21
CA LEU A 45 -12.47 12.77 10.38
C LEU A 45 -13.97 12.66 10.68
N PRO A 46 -14.68 13.80 10.77
CA PRO A 46 -16.14 13.81 10.77
C PRO A 46 -16.66 13.23 9.44
N ILE A 47 -17.76 12.48 9.50
CA ILE A 47 -18.35 11.83 8.30
C ILE A 47 -18.75 12.84 7.24
N ASP A 48 -19.35 13.97 7.61
CA ASP A 48 -19.75 15.00 6.65
C ASP A 48 -18.56 15.56 5.88
N LEU A 49 -17.41 15.73 6.55
CA LEU A 49 -16.19 16.17 5.90
C LEU A 49 -15.65 15.11 4.92
N VAL A 50 -15.77 13.82 5.25
CA VAL A 50 -15.35 12.74 4.36
C VAL A 50 -16.26 12.67 3.13
N LYS A 51 -17.57 12.84 3.30
CA LYS A 51 -18.52 12.95 2.17
C LYS A 51 -18.18 14.11 1.24
N GLU A 52 -17.87 15.27 1.81
CA GLU A 52 -17.44 16.44 1.05
C GLU A 52 -16.16 16.15 0.24
N MET A 53 -15.15 15.53 0.86
CA MET A 53 -13.93 15.11 0.17
C MET A 53 -14.20 14.12 -0.97
N MET A 54 -15.16 13.21 -0.79
CA MET A 54 -15.56 12.24 -1.82
C MET A 54 -16.21 12.94 -3.01
N VAL A 55 -17.15 13.86 -2.79
CA VAL A 55 -17.77 14.65 -3.87
C VAL A 55 -16.71 15.44 -4.62
N GLU A 56 -15.86 16.18 -3.89
CA GLU A 56 -14.83 17.00 -4.51
C GLU A 56 -13.80 16.15 -5.28
N GLY A 57 -13.42 14.98 -4.74
CA GLY A 57 -12.53 14.03 -5.39
C GLY A 57 -13.14 13.48 -6.69
N TYR A 58 -14.41 13.09 -6.66
CA TYR A 58 -15.11 12.61 -7.85
C TYR A 58 -15.19 13.70 -8.94
N ASP A 59 -15.51 14.93 -8.55
CA ASP A 59 -15.53 16.11 -9.42
C ASP A 59 -14.12 16.44 -9.95
N ALA A 60 -13.07 16.12 -9.22
CA ALA A 60 -11.69 16.26 -9.66
C ALA A 60 -11.23 15.15 -10.62
N GLY A 61 -12.07 14.15 -10.88
CA GLY A 61 -11.79 13.06 -11.84
C GLY A 61 -11.49 11.71 -11.22
N TYR A 62 -11.40 11.59 -9.88
CA TYR A 62 -11.19 10.29 -9.25
C TYR A 62 -12.40 9.37 -9.43
N ARG A 63 -12.13 8.11 -9.77
CA ARG A 63 -13.14 7.05 -9.90
C ARG A 63 -12.94 5.92 -8.90
N HIS A 64 -11.79 5.90 -8.24
CA HIS A 64 -11.42 4.91 -7.25
C HIS A 64 -11.12 5.60 -5.92
N LEU A 65 -11.63 5.01 -4.82
CA LEU A 65 -11.45 5.53 -3.47
C LEU A 65 -10.67 4.52 -2.62
N HIS A 66 -9.74 5.01 -1.83
CA HIS A 66 -9.01 4.22 -0.87
C HIS A 66 -9.29 4.72 0.55
N ILE A 67 -10.03 3.93 1.32
CA ILE A 67 -10.25 4.20 2.75
C ILE A 67 -9.13 3.52 3.53
N THR A 68 -8.45 4.31 4.34
CA THR A 68 -7.34 3.85 5.16
C THR A 68 -7.38 4.52 6.53
N GLY A 69 -6.39 4.20 7.39
CA GLY A 69 -6.32 4.80 8.72
C GLY A 69 -5.40 4.04 9.65
N GLY A 70 -5.67 4.16 10.94
CA GLY A 70 -5.23 3.17 11.90
C GLY A 70 -5.96 1.85 11.62
N GLU A 71 -7.20 1.73 12.10
CA GLU A 71 -8.11 0.64 11.70
C GLU A 71 -9.46 1.24 11.30
N PRO A 72 -9.80 1.24 10.00
CA PRO A 72 -11.05 1.84 9.53
C PRO A 72 -12.32 1.22 10.11
N LEU A 73 -12.31 -0.07 10.50
CA LEU A 73 -13.44 -0.73 11.14
C LEU A 73 -13.78 -0.17 12.53
N LEU A 74 -12.88 0.62 13.14
CA LEU A 74 -13.16 1.37 14.37
C LEU A 74 -13.82 2.73 14.12
N TRP A 75 -13.81 3.20 12.87
CA TRP A 75 -14.41 4.49 12.54
C TRP A 75 -15.91 4.35 12.31
N LYS A 76 -16.70 5.05 13.11
CA LYS A 76 -18.18 4.92 13.10
C LYS A 76 -18.83 5.32 11.79
N GLY A 77 -18.18 6.17 10.98
CA GLY A 77 -18.69 6.64 9.70
C GLY A 77 -18.47 5.69 8.52
N LEU A 78 -17.88 4.50 8.70
CA LEU A 78 -17.44 3.66 7.60
C LEU A 78 -18.56 3.30 6.62
N PHE A 79 -19.66 2.73 7.09
CA PHE A 79 -20.75 2.29 6.21
C PHE A 79 -21.44 3.47 5.52
N GLU A 80 -21.66 4.55 6.24
CA GLU A 80 -22.21 5.79 5.68
C GLU A 80 -21.29 6.40 4.61
N ALA A 81 -19.96 6.28 4.78
CA ALA A 81 -18.98 6.68 3.77
C ALA A 81 -19.03 5.76 2.53
N LEU A 82 -19.20 4.45 2.71
CA LEU A 82 -19.36 3.51 1.60
C LEU A 82 -20.63 3.82 0.79
N ASP A 83 -21.76 4.02 1.48
CA ASP A 83 -23.03 4.42 0.86
C ASP A 83 -22.86 5.71 0.05
N SER A 84 -22.24 6.73 0.65
CA SER A 84 -21.98 8.01 0.00
C SER A 84 -21.03 7.88 -1.20
N GLY A 85 -19.93 7.13 -1.05
CA GLY A 85 -18.95 6.95 -2.12
C GLY A 85 -19.54 6.27 -3.35
N PHE A 86 -20.28 5.17 -3.17
CA PHE A 86 -20.97 4.53 -4.28
C PHE A 86 -22.13 5.37 -4.82
N GLY A 87 -22.83 6.11 -3.94
CA GLY A 87 -23.88 7.05 -4.33
C GLY A 87 -23.39 8.22 -5.18
N VAL A 88 -22.17 8.71 -4.94
CA VAL A 88 -21.49 9.74 -5.75
C VAL A 88 -21.07 9.19 -7.11
N GLY A 89 -20.79 7.89 -7.21
CA GLY A 89 -20.44 7.23 -8.47
C GLY A 89 -19.05 6.61 -8.53
N TYR A 90 -18.34 6.47 -7.40
CA TYR A 90 -17.07 5.78 -7.40
C TYR A 90 -17.23 4.35 -7.94
N GLU A 91 -16.36 3.96 -8.85
CA GLU A 91 -16.38 2.65 -9.50
C GLU A 91 -15.93 1.55 -8.56
N THR A 92 -14.91 1.81 -7.74
CA THR A 92 -14.42 0.89 -6.72
C THR A 92 -14.05 1.63 -5.44
N ILE A 93 -14.28 0.98 -4.31
CA ILE A 93 -13.79 1.41 -3.01
C ILE A 93 -12.95 0.28 -2.42
N PHE A 94 -11.74 0.62 -2.02
CA PHE A 94 -10.77 -0.29 -1.47
C PHE A 94 -10.42 0.13 -0.04
N MET A 95 -10.23 -0.84 0.86
CA MET A 95 -9.91 -0.57 2.26
C MET A 95 -8.74 -1.43 2.74
N ASN A 96 -7.77 -0.82 3.43
CA ASN A 96 -6.80 -1.56 4.22
C ASN A 96 -7.34 -1.82 5.63
N THR A 97 -7.12 -3.03 6.13
CA THR A 97 -7.52 -3.43 7.50
C THR A 97 -6.52 -4.43 8.09
N ASN A 98 -6.41 -4.47 9.41
CA ASN A 98 -5.69 -5.55 10.09
C ASN A 98 -6.50 -6.86 10.16
N GLY A 99 -7.76 -6.83 9.78
CA GLY A 99 -8.64 -8.00 9.69
C GLY A 99 -9.21 -8.50 11.03
N THR A 100 -8.67 -8.07 12.17
CA THR A 100 -9.00 -8.65 13.47
C THR A 100 -10.40 -8.33 13.98
N LEU A 101 -11.06 -7.33 13.37
CA LEU A 101 -12.42 -6.88 13.73
C LEU A 101 -13.49 -7.37 12.75
N ILE A 102 -13.12 -8.15 11.74
CA ILE A 102 -14.08 -8.68 10.78
C ILE A 102 -14.94 -9.78 11.43
N THR A 103 -16.20 -9.48 11.62
CA THR A 103 -17.24 -10.41 12.08
C THR A 103 -18.09 -10.88 10.90
N GLU A 104 -18.89 -11.92 11.06
CA GLU A 104 -19.84 -12.35 10.02
C GLU A 104 -20.83 -11.24 9.65
N GLU A 105 -21.28 -10.45 10.63
CA GLU A 105 -22.17 -9.31 10.38
C GLU A 105 -21.50 -8.25 9.52
N ILE A 106 -20.27 -7.87 9.89
CA ILE A 106 -19.47 -6.89 9.14
C ILE A 106 -19.18 -7.41 7.74
N SER A 107 -18.78 -8.66 7.58
CA SER A 107 -18.50 -9.27 6.27
C SER A 107 -19.73 -9.23 5.36
N LYS A 108 -20.89 -9.64 5.85
CA LYS A 108 -22.15 -9.60 5.08
C LYS A 108 -22.50 -8.17 4.64
N LYS A 109 -22.36 -7.19 5.52
CA LYS A 109 -22.59 -5.78 5.19
C LYS A 109 -21.63 -5.27 4.13
N LEU A 110 -20.33 -5.58 4.24
CA LEU A 110 -19.30 -5.17 3.28
C LEU A 110 -19.50 -5.85 1.91
N ALA A 111 -19.84 -7.14 1.90
CA ALA A 111 -20.08 -7.90 0.66
C ALA A 111 -21.25 -7.35 -0.16
N ALA A 112 -22.23 -6.74 0.47
CA ALA A 112 -23.40 -6.16 -0.20
C ALA A 112 -23.04 -5.03 -1.19
N TYR A 113 -21.86 -4.41 -1.06
CA TYR A 113 -21.43 -3.35 -1.97
C TYR A 113 -20.92 -3.87 -3.33
N GLY A 114 -20.61 -5.15 -3.49
CA GLY A 114 -20.25 -5.79 -4.75
C GLY A 114 -18.94 -5.32 -5.40
N ARG A 115 -18.69 -4.02 -5.41
CA ARG A 115 -17.47 -3.37 -5.95
C ARG A 115 -16.54 -2.85 -4.84
N PHE A 116 -16.70 -3.38 -3.65
CA PHE A 116 -15.84 -3.14 -2.49
C PHE A 116 -14.82 -4.28 -2.36
N SER A 117 -13.59 -3.92 -2.00
CA SER A 117 -12.53 -4.90 -1.75
C SER A 117 -11.68 -4.49 -0.56
N ILE A 118 -11.04 -5.48 0.06
CA ILE A 118 -10.15 -5.24 1.19
C ILE A 118 -8.74 -5.77 0.94
N SER A 119 -7.78 -5.12 1.58
CA SER A 119 -6.42 -5.64 1.72
C SER A 119 -6.16 -5.92 3.19
N VAL A 120 -6.01 -7.17 3.53
CA VAL A 120 -5.76 -7.60 4.90
C VAL A 120 -4.26 -7.73 5.14
N SER A 121 -3.78 -7.11 6.22
CA SER A 121 -2.38 -7.16 6.58
C SER A 121 -2.03 -8.49 7.24
N LEU A 122 -1.08 -9.25 6.66
CA LEU A 122 -0.59 -10.51 7.22
C LEU A 122 0.92 -10.62 6.97
N GLU A 123 1.73 -10.64 8.05
CA GLU A 123 3.19 -10.41 7.98
C GLU A 123 4.00 -11.72 7.91
N GLY A 124 3.42 -12.80 7.43
CA GLY A 124 4.07 -14.11 7.35
C GLY A 124 3.44 -15.16 8.28
N PRO A 125 4.16 -16.23 8.65
CA PRO A 125 3.73 -17.22 9.63
C PRO A 125 3.40 -16.60 10.99
N GLU A 126 2.65 -17.34 11.84
CA GLU A 126 2.13 -16.86 13.13
C GLU A 126 3.19 -16.14 13.98
N ALA A 127 4.35 -16.73 14.14
CA ALA A 127 5.43 -16.17 14.97
C ALA A 127 5.93 -14.80 14.45
N LEU A 128 6.11 -14.65 13.13
CA LEU A 128 6.55 -13.40 12.52
C LEU A 128 5.43 -12.34 12.55
N HIS A 129 4.22 -12.75 12.27
CA HIS A 129 3.07 -11.84 12.32
C HIS A 129 2.85 -11.29 13.73
N ASP A 130 2.81 -12.17 14.74
CA ASP A 130 2.57 -11.77 16.12
C ASP A 130 3.71 -10.92 16.67
N ARG A 131 4.96 -11.20 16.32
CA ARG A 131 6.10 -10.33 16.62
C ARG A 131 5.91 -8.90 16.08
N MET A 132 5.37 -8.76 14.88
CA MET A 132 5.20 -7.48 14.21
C MET A 132 3.96 -6.71 14.67
N ARG A 133 2.86 -7.43 14.99
CA ARG A 133 1.52 -6.87 15.20
C ARG A 133 0.91 -7.12 16.57
N GLY A 134 1.60 -7.91 17.40
CA GLY A 134 1.18 -8.25 18.76
C GLY A 134 0.63 -9.67 18.87
N GLU A 135 0.87 -10.29 20.02
CA GLU A 135 0.54 -11.68 20.34
C GLU A 135 -0.94 -12.01 20.06
N GLY A 136 -1.19 -13.15 19.44
CA GLY A 136 -2.52 -13.65 19.06
C GLY A 136 -3.21 -12.87 17.96
N SER A 137 -2.55 -11.86 17.35
CA SER A 137 -3.12 -11.12 16.23
C SER A 137 -3.25 -11.98 14.98
N TYR A 138 -2.32 -12.89 14.74
CA TYR A 138 -2.37 -13.82 13.61
C TYR A 138 -3.69 -14.60 13.56
N ARG A 139 -4.05 -15.25 14.66
CA ARG A 139 -5.27 -16.07 14.73
C ARG A 139 -6.52 -15.25 14.48
N ARG A 140 -6.60 -14.04 15.05
CA ARG A 140 -7.74 -13.13 14.82
C ARG A 140 -7.80 -12.66 13.37
N THR A 141 -6.66 -12.35 12.77
CA THR A 141 -6.56 -11.95 11.36
C THR A 141 -6.99 -13.08 10.42
N ILE A 142 -6.51 -14.32 10.66
CA ILE A 142 -6.92 -15.50 9.90
C ILE A 142 -8.43 -15.72 9.96
N GLN A 143 -9.05 -15.62 11.14
CA GLN A 143 -10.50 -15.70 11.29
C GLN A 143 -11.24 -14.59 10.52
N GLY A 144 -10.68 -13.39 10.49
CA GLY A 144 -11.23 -12.28 9.70
C GLY A 144 -11.15 -12.53 8.20
N ILE A 145 -10.04 -13.09 7.72
CA ILE A 145 -9.86 -13.49 6.31
C ILE A 145 -10.90 -14.56 5.93
N GLU A 146 -11.06 -15.60 6.74
CA GLU A 146 -12.06 -16.65 6.53
C GLU A 146 -13.47 -16.05 6.34
N LYS A 147 -13.93 -15.24 7.31
CA LYS A 147 -15.25 -14.60 7.25
C LYS A 147 -15.42 -13.67 6.04
N ALA A 148 -14.37 -12.94 5.65
CA ALA A 148 -14.43 -12.05 4.49
C ALA A 148 -14.56 -12.84 3.19
N LEU A 149 -13.79 -13.91 3.02
CA LEU A 149 -13.84 -14.77 1.85
C LEU A 149 -15.15 -15.56 1.77
N ASP A 150 -15.64 -16.09 2.88
CA ASP A 150 -16.93 -16.78 2.97
C ASP A 150 -18.09 -15.87 2.58
N ALA A 151 -18.00 -14.58 2.85
CA ALA A 151 -18.97 -13.59 2.41
C ALA A 151 -18.80 -13.13 0.95
N GLY A 152 -17.75 -13.58 0.24
CA GLY A 152 -17.49 -13.22 -1.15
C GLY A 152 -16.84 -11.87 -1.35
N ILE A 153 -16.20 -11.29 -0.32
CA ILE A 153 -15.48 -10.02 -0.46
C ILE A 153 -14.19 -10.25 -1.25
N GLY A 154 -13.94 -9.41 -2.27
CA GLY A 154 -12.65 -9.36 -2.95
C GLY A 154 -11.52 -9.03 -1.97
N LEU A 155 -10.54 -9.93 -1.84
CA LEU A 155 -9.51 -9.83 -0.80
C LEU A 155 -8.11 -10.04 -1.36
N THR A 156 -7.22 -9.12 -1.02
CA THR A 156 -5.78 -9.25 -1.21
C THR A 156 -5.09 -9.34 0.15
N ILE A 157 -3.93 -10.00 0.19
CA ILE A 157 -3.06 -9.99 1.38
C ILE A 157 -1.96 -8.96 1.19
N PHE A 158 -1.71 -8.17 2.22
CA PHE A 158 -0.66 -7.17 2.27
C PHE A 158 0.41 -7.59 3.28
N THR A 159 1.63 -7.80 2.80
CA THR A 159 2.75 -8.34 3.59
C THR A 159 3.94 -7.40 3.51
N THR A 160 4.60 -7.16 4.64
CA THR A 160 5.85 -6.40 4.70
C THR A 160 7.04 -7.34 4.61
N ALA A 161 7.82 -7.24 3.53
CA ALA A 161 9.04 -8.03 3.37
C ALA A 161 10.12 -7.58 4.34
N THR A 162 10.49 -8.46 5.24
CA THR A 162 11.57 -8.33 6.21
C THR A 162 12.66 -9.34 5.94
N LYS A 163 13.83 -9.13 6.55
CA LYS A 163 14.94 -10.08 6.46
C LYS A 163 14.55 -11.46 7.00
N SER A 164 13.78 -11.50 8.11
CA SER A 164 13.30 -12.74 8.72
C SER A 164 12.23 -13.43 7.87
N LEU A 165 11.37 -12.68 7.17
CA LEU A 165 10.33 -13.27 6.32
C LEU A 165 10.88 -13.85 5.01
N LEU A 166 11.94 -13.26 4.46
CA LEU A 166 12.40 -13.61 3.10
C LEU A 166 12.66 -15.11 2.89
N PRO A 167 13.35 -15.84 3.78
CA PRO A 167 13.55 -17.29 3.63
C PRO A 167 12.24 -18.09 3.78
N GLU A 168 11.26 -17.59 4.53
CA GLU A 168 9.99 -18.27 4.78
C GLU A 168 8.88 -17.88 3.79
N LEU A 169 9.13 -16.89 2.95
CA LEU A 169 8.13 -16.34 2.03
C LEU A 169 7.55 -17.39 1.06
N PRO A 170 8.34 -18.32 0.48
CA PRO A 170 7.79 -19.34 -0.41
C PRO A 170 6.80 -20.27 0.29
N ASP A 171 7.15 -20.79 1.46
CA ASP A 171 6.28 -21.68 2.23
C ASP A 171 5.05 -20.95 2.76
N PHE A 172 5.23 -19.74 3.27
CA PHE A 172 4.13 -18.89 3.68
C PHE A 172 3.12 -18.62 2.55
N ALA A 173 3.60 -18.27 1.35
CA ALA A 173 2.73 -18.04 0.21
C ALA A 173 2.01 -19.32 -0.22
N ASN A 174 2.71 -20.46 -0.26
CA ASN A 174 2.11 -21.75 -0.60
C ASN A 174 1.01 -22.14 0.39
N ASP A 175 1.26 -22.04 1.69
CA ASP A 175 0.28 -22.37 2.73
C ASP A 175 -0.92 -21.42 2.71
N LEU A 176 -0.67 -20.13 2.45
CA LEU A 176 -1.69 -19.11 2.32
C LEU A 176 -2.66 -19.44 1.15
N TYR A 177 -2.14 -19.71 -0.04
CA TYR A 177 -2.96 -20.04 -1.22
C TYR A 177 -3.62 -21.41 -1.12
N ARG A 178 -2.99 -22.37 -0.45
CA ARG A 178 -3.63 -23.66 -0.15
C ARG A 178 -4.81 -23.51 0.79
N LYS A 179 -4.66 -22.66 1.82
CA LYS A 179 -5.74 -22.41 2.79
C LYS A 179 -6.84 -21.52 2.20
N PHE A 180 -6.47 -20.53 1.40
CA PHE A 180 -7.36 -19.51 0.87
C PHE A 180 -7.21 -19.34 -0.64
N PRO A 181 -7.67 -20.30 -1.45
CA PRO A 181 -7.47 -20.27 -2.90
C PRO A 181 -8.19 -19.12 -3.63
N SER A 182 -9.14 -18.46 -2.97
CA SER A 182 -9.87 -17.30 -3.50
C SER A 182 -9.22 -15.95 -3.21
N ILE A 183 -8.06 -15.91 -2.56
CA ILE A 183 -7.26 -14.69 -2.45
C ILE A 183 -6.86 -14.21 -3.84
N GLN A 184 -7.12 -12.93 -4.11
CA GLN A 184 -6.84 -12.35 -5.42
C GLN A 184 -5.34 -12.20 -5.67
N CYS A 185 -4.56 -11.80 -4.65
CA CYS A 185 -3.14 -11.50 -4.81
C CYS A 185 -2.43 -11.35 -3.47
N LEU A 186 -1.16 -11.76 -3.40
CA LEU A 186 -0.24 -11.43 -2.32
C LEU A 186 0.57 -10.18 -2.69
N ILE A 187 0.30 -9.08 -2.02
CA ILE A 187 0.97 -7.80 -2.21
C ILE A 187 2.12 -7.68 -1.22
N ILE A 188 3.33 -7.57 -1.71
CA ILE A 188 4.53 -7.52 -0.88
C ILE A 188 5.17 -6.13 -0.98
N ILE A 189 5.33 -5.46 0.16
CA ILE A 189 6.04 -4.20 0.25
C ILE A 189 7.33 -4.39 1.05
N GLN A 190 8.42 -3.82 0.57
CA GLN A 190 9.67 -3.82 1.31
C GLN A 190 9.55 -2.97 2.59
N LEU A 191 10.05 -3.49 3.72
CA LEU A 191 10.19 -2.70 4.94
C LEU A 191 11.10 -1.51 4.69
N ILE A 192 10.69 -0.33 5.12
CA ILE A 192 11.48 0.89 5.00
C ILE A 192 11.72 1.50 6.38
N ARG A 193 12.85 2.19 6.54
CA ARG A 193 13.11 2.95 7.76
C ARG A 193 12.26 4.22 7.76
N MET A 194 11.50 4.40 8.83
CA MET A 194 10.80 5.66 9.12
C MET A 194 11.64 6.52 10.05
N THR A 195 11.62 7.84 9.84
CA THR A 195 12.48 8.78 10.57
C THR A 195 12.21 8.88 12.08
N ASP A 196 11.05 8.39 12.54
CA ASP A 196 10.56 8.67 13.89
C ASP A 196 10.44 7.44 14.81
N GLY A 197 11.26 6.40 14.63
CA GLY A 197 11.35 5.42 15.70
C GLY A 197 11.31 3.94 15.34
N LEU A 198 11.40 3.54 14.08
CA LEU A 198 11.53 2.12 13.72
C LEU A 198 12.95 1.58 13.91
N PHE A 199 13.71 2.08 14.89
CA PHE A 199 15.00 1.51 15.27
C PHE A 199 14.88 0.05 15.70
N ALA A 200 13.73 -0.35 16.27
CA ALA A 200 13.47 -1.74 16.68
C ALA A 200 13.47 -2.74 15.51
N LEU A 201 13.31 -2.28 14.26
CA LEU A 201 13.28 -3.12 13.06
C LEU A 201 14.43 -2.85 12.09
N SER A 202 15.47 -2.12 12.48
CA SER A 202 16.61 -1.83 11.61
C SER A 202 17.31 -3.09 11.10
N GLU A 203 17.37 -4.13 11.92
CA GLU A 203 17.96 -5.44 11.58
C GLU A 203 17.10 -6.24 10.58
N GLU A 204 15.84 -5.84 10.39
CA GLU A 204 14.90 -6.48 9.48
C GLU A 204 14.87 -5.84 8.08
N LEU A 205 15.63 -4.78 7.86
CA LEU A 205 15.72 -4.13 6.56
C LEU A 205 16.43 -5.04 5.56
N LEU A 206 15.91 -5.09 4.33
CA LEU A 206 16.55 -5.84 3.26
C LEU A 206 17.77 -5.08 2.72
N GLU A 207 18.93 -5.71 2.83
CA GLU A 207 20.12 -5.30 2.07
C GLU A 207 19.92 -5.55 0.57
N PRO A 208 20.78 -5.02 -0.32
CA PRO A 208 20.63 -5.19 -1.76
C PRO A 208 20.42 -6.64 -2.22
N GLU A 209 21.17 -7.58 -1.66
CA GLU A 209 21.03 -9.02 -1.94
C GLU A 209 19.65 -9.56 -1.53
N GLY A 210 19.15 -9.15 -0.37
CA GLY A 210 17.82 -9.52 0.12
C GLY A 210 16.71 -8.96 -0.78
N PHE A 211 16.86 -7.74 -1.31
CA PHE A 211 15.91 -7.17 -2.26
C PHE A 211 15.92 -7.92 -3.60
N ILE A 212 17.09 -8.25 -4.12
CA ILE A 212 17.23 -9.08 -5.33
C ILE A 212 16.56 -10.45 -5.09
N GLY A 213 16.85 -11.07 -3.94
CA GLY A 213 16.22 -12.33 -3.52
C GLY A 213 14.69 -12.23 -3.44
N LEU A 214 14.14 -11.12 -2.91
CA LEU A 214 12.71 -10.87 -2.89
C LEU A 214 12.11 -10.87 -4.30
N VAL A 215 12.74 -10.15 -5.23
CA VAL A 215 12.27 -10.11 -6.63
C VAL A 215 12.32 -11.50 -7.28
N GLN A 216 13.39 -12.26 -7.03
CA GLN A 216 13.52 -13.65 -7.51
C GLN A 216 12.45 -14.56 -6.90
N THR A 217 12.18 -14.45 -5.61
CA THR A 217 11.13 -15.22 -4.93
C THR A 217 9.76 -14.90 -5.51
N VAL A 218 9.43 -13.63 -5.75
CA VAL A 218 8.14 -13.26 -6.36
C VAL A 218 8.03 -13.81 -7.80
N ALA A 219 9.11 -13.79 -8.59
CA ALA A 219 9.11 -14.43 -9.91
C ALA A 219 8.83 -15.93 -9.80
N PHE A 220 9.49 -16.61 -8.85
CA PHE A 220 9.28 -18.03 -8.58
C PHE A 220 7.82 -18.31 -8.18
N LEU A 221 7.25 -17.57 -7.24
CA LEU A 221 5.86 -17.74 -6.82
C LEU A 221 4.89 -17.62 -8.01
N ASN A 222 5.08 -16.64 -8.88
CA ASN A 222 4.24 -16.44 -10.05
C ASN A 222 4.35 -17.56 -11.09
N ILE A 223 5.54 -18.16 -11.28
CA ILE A 223 5.71 -19.36 -12.11
C ILE A 223 4.84 -20.52 -11.63
N TYR A 224 4.68 -20.65 -10.31
CA TYR A 224 3.85 -21.69 -9.69
C TYR A 224 2.37 -21.28 -9.49
N GLY A 225 1.95 -20.16 -10.07
CA GLY A 225 0.56 -19.71 -9.99
C GLY A 225 0.17 -19.07 -8.66
N LEU A 226 1.13 -18.82 -7.76
CA LEU A 226 0.93 -18.12 -6.48
C LEU A 226 1.06 -16.62 -6.71
N LEU A 227 0.00 -16.00 -7.23
CA LEU A 227 0.02 -14.64 -7.72
C LEU A 227 0.52 -13.65 -6.68
N SER A 228 1.69 -13.11 -6.91
CA SER A 228 2.39 -12.23 -5.98
C SER A 228 2.96 -11.01 -6.70
N ILE A 229 2.92 -9.86 -6.07
CA ILE A 229 3.47 -8.63 -6.62
C ILE A 229 4.36 -7.90 -5.61
N VAL A 230 5.46 -7.34 -6.08
CA VAL A 230 6.19 -6.30 -5.34
C VAL A 230 5.44 -4.99 -5.51
N LYS A 231 5.22 -4.22 -4.44
CA LYS A 231 4.54 -2.93 -4.51
C LYS A 231 5.44 -1.80 -4.05
N LYS A 232 5.29 -0.63 -4.68
CA LYS A 232 5.94 0.63 -4.31
C LYS A 232 7.48 0.65 -4.42
N ASN A 233 8.10 -0.34 -5.04
CA ASN A 233 9.54 -0.30 -5.34
C ASN A 233 9.81 -0.69 -6.79
N PRO A 234 9.73 0.25 -7.74
CA PRO A 234 9.91 -0.01 -9.16
C PRO A 234 11.35 -0.40 -9.55
N LEU A 235 12.32 -0.35 -8.64
CA LEU A 235 13.63 -0.97 -8.84
C LEU A 235 13.50 -2.47 -9.13
N ALA A 236 12.40 -3.11 -8.68
CA ALA A 236 12.08 -4.49 -9.03
C ALA A 236 11.93 -4.69 -10.54
N ASN A 237 11.41 -3.69 -11.29
CA ASN A 237 11.33 -3.76 -12.75
C ASN A 237 12.73 -3.85 -13.38
N VAL A 238 13.69 -3.11 -12.83
CA VAL A 238 15.07 -3.11 -13.31
C VAL A 238 15.76 -4.43 -13.00
N VAL A 239 15.60 -4.94 -11.77
CA VAL A 239 16.10 -6.26 -11.37
C VAL A 239 15.53 -7.36 -12.25
N SER A 240 14.21 -7.35 -12.46
CA SER A 240 13.50 -8.30 -13.33
C SER A 240 14.03 -8.27 -14.76
N HIS A 241 14.21 -7.08 -15.34
CA HIS A 241 14.77 -6.91 -16.68
C HIS A 241 16.21 -7.46 -16.79
N LEU A 242 17.07 -7.08 -15.87
CA LEU A 242 18.48 -7.50 -15.89
C LEU A 242 18.67 -9.00 -15.65
N ARG A 243 17.83 -9.61 -14.82
CA ARG A 243 17.81 -11.04 -14.53
C ARG A 243 16.91 -11.84 -15.47
N LYS A 244 16.31 -11.20 -16.49
CA LYS A 244 15.43 -11.84 -17.49
C LYS A 244 14.28 -12.64 -16.85
N MET A 245 13.59 -12.02 -15.88
CA MET A 245 12.47 -12.64 -15.15
C MET A 245 11.12 -12.03 -15.59
N PRO A 246 10.48 -12.50 -16.68
CA PRO A 246 9.26 -11.90 -17.23
C PRO A 246 8.00 -12.13 -16.35
N TRP A 247 8.11 -12.94 -15.31
CA TRP A 247 6.99 -13.31 -14.42
C TRP A 247 6.75 -12.31 -13.27
N ILE A 248 7.49 -11.21 -13.25
CA ILE A 248 7.25 -10.13 -12.31
C ILE A 248 6.22 -9.19 -12.92
N PRO A 249 5.04 -9.04 -12.33
CA PRO A 249 4.11 -8.00 -12.72
C PRO A 249 4.78 -6.62 -12.59
N ARG A 250 4.46 -5.74 -13.53
CA ARG A 250 5.05 -4.41 -13.51
C ARG A 250 4.76 -3.69 -12.20
N VAL A 251 5.79 -3.21 -11.56
CA VAL A 251 5.71 -2.46 -10.30
C VAL A 251 5.54 -0.99 -10.61
N PRO A 252 4.39 -0.38 -10.26
CA PRO A 252 4.21 1.04 -10.42
C PRO A 252 5.12 1.82 -9.46
N PRO A 253 5.41 3.09 -9.75
CA PRO A 253 6.14 3.96 -8.84
C PRO A 253 5.40 4.11 -7.50
N LEU A 254 6.11 4.60 -6.49
CA LEU A 254 5.55 4.80 -5.15
C LEU A 254 4.34 5.75 -5.18
N TYR A 255 4.45 6.80 -5.97
CA TYR A 255 3.40 7.77 -6.28
C TYR A 255 3.72 8.45 -7.60
N GLY A 256 2.71 9.03 -8.23
CA GLY A 256 2.80 9.74 -9.49
C GLY A 256 1.66 10.75 -9.62
N GLU A 257 1.47 11.25 -10.81
CA GLU A 257 0.31 12.10 -11.11
C GLU A 257 -0.98 11.36 -10.71
N GLY A 258 -1.92 12.09 -10.11
CA GLY A 258 -3.16 11.53 -9.55
C GLY A 258 -3.03 10.98 -8.11
N SER A 259 -1.83 10.77 -7.57
CA SER A 259 -1.68 10.34 -6.18
C SER A 259 -2.02 11.46 -5.20
N LEU A 260 -3.04 11.28 -4.37
CA LEU A 260 -3.43 12.23 -3.34
C LEU A 260 -3.98 11.48 -2.12
N ILE A 261 -3.56 11.93 -0.93
CA ILE A 261 -4.11 11.47 0.34
C ILE A 261 -4.53 12.66 1.20
N VAL A 262 -5.68 12.52 1.85
CA VAL A 262 -6.08 13.39 2.96
C VAL A 262 -5.96 12.59 4.25
N MET A 263 -5.11 13.05 5.16
CA MET A 263 -4.83 12.38 6.43
C MET A 263 -5.87 12.73 7.50
N ALA A 264 -5.95 11.94 8.57
CA ALA A 264 -6.92 12.15 9.66
C ALA A 264 -6.76 13.50 10.40
N ASN A 265 -5.58 14.12 10.33
CA ASN A 265 -5.34 15.47 10.79
C ASN A 265 -5.71 16.55 9.76
N ARG A 266 -6.31 16.15 8.64
CA ARG A 266 -6.68 16.93 7.45
C ARG A 266 -5.52 17.39 6.58
N ASN A 267 -4.26 17.06 6.88
CA ASN A 267 -3.15 17.37 5.98
C ASN A 267 -3.30 16.61 4.66
N MET A 268 -2.96 17.27 3.56
CA MET A 268 -2.98 16.69 2.22
C MET A 268 -1.55 16.38 1.80
N GLY A 269 -1.33 15.22 1.20
CA GLY A 269 -0.02 14.78 0.71
C GLY A 269 -0.15 13.80 -0.43
N VAL A 270 0.96 13.29 -0.96
CA VAL A 270 0.95 12.27 -2.02
C VAL A 270 0.84 10.85 -1.48
N VAL A 271 1.48 10.56 -0.36
CA VAL A 271 1.42 9.26 0.37
C VAL A 271 1.65 9.48 1.86
N HIS A 272 1.28 8.50 2.68
CA HIS A 272 1.48 8.56 4.15
C HIS A 272 2.95 8.71 4.55
N SER A 273 3.86 8.05 3.82
CA SER A 273 5.28 8.03 4.14
C SER A 273 6.03 9.28 3.71
N ASN A 274 5.39 10.20 2.99
CA ASN A 274 5.98 11.49 2.61
C ASN A 274 5.50 12.60 3.55
N ARG A 275 6.44 13.37 4.08
CA ARG A 275 6.14 14.51 4.97
C ARG A 275 5.76 15.78 4.22
N GLU A 276 5.88 15.81 2.89
CA GLU A 276 5.40 16.95 2.11
C GLU A 276 3.91 17.13 2.33
N SER A 277 3.52 18.33 2.72
CA SER A 277 2.13 18.70 2.96
C SER A 277 1.74 19.85 2.07
N PHE A 278 0.61 19.68 1.37
CA PHE A 278 -0.02 20.75 0.58
C PHE A 278 -0.96 21.60 1.44
N GLY A 279 -0.82 21.53 2.76
CA GLY A 279 -1.67 22.21 3.72
C GLY A 279 -2.85 21.36 4.19
N ARG A 280 -3.68 21.98 5.06
CA ARG A 280 -4.86 21.29 5.59
C ARG A 280 -6.03 21.40 4.62
N TYR A 281 -6.73 20.29 4.42
CA TYR A 281 -7.94 20.23 3.62
C TYR A 281 -9.00 21.24 4.13
N ARG A 282 -9.58 21.92 3.18
CA ARG A 282 -10.78 22.75 3.24
C ARG A 282 -11.54 22.54 1.94
N THR A 283 -12.84 22.80 1.91
CA THR A 283 -13.67 22.72 0.71
C THR A 283 -13.02 23.41 -0.49
N GLY A 284 -13.00 22.76 -1.63
CA GLY A 284 -12.42 23.25 -2.87
C GLY A 284 -10.89 23.14 -2.96
N MET A 285 -10.24 22.42 -2.02
CA MET A 285 -8.77 22.31 -2.00
C MET A 285 -8.23 21.20 -2.90
N ILE A 286 -8.97 20.12 -3.18
CA ILE A 286 -8.45 18.98 -3.97
C ILE A 286 -8.02 19.46 -5.36
N ARG A 287 -8.89 20.11 -6.10
CA ARG A 287 -8.55 20.65 -7.44
C ARG A 287 -7.42 21.68 -7.40
N LYS A 288 -7.41 22.56 -6.38
CA LYS A 288 -6.35 23.56 -6.23
C LYS A 288 -5.00 22.93 -5.99
N VAL A 289 -4.95 21.88 -5.15
CA VAL A 289 -3.72 21.14 -4.88
C VAL A 289 -3.24 20.45 -6.15
N LEU A 290 -4.08 19.69 -6.84
CA LEU A 290 -3.73 18.99 -8.08
C LEU A 290 -3.21 19.94 -9.19
N ALA A 291 -3.72 21.17 -9.24
CA ALA A 291 -3.30 22.19 -10.21
C ALA A 291 -2.05 22.98 -9.76
N SER A 292 -1.57 22.80 -8.52
CA SER A 292 -0.49 23.60 -7.96
C SER A 292 0.90 23.17 -8.45
N ASP A 293 1.83 24.14 -8.51
CA ASP A 293 3.24 23.86 -8.81
C ASP A 293 3.89 22.96 -7.74
N ALA A 294 3.50 23.13 -6.48
CA ALA A 294 3.98 22.29 -5.38
C ALA A 294 3.63 20.82 -5.62
N TYR A 295 2.38 20.53 -6.03
CA TYR A 295 1.95 19.18 -6.35
C TYR A 295 2.69 18.63 -7.58
N ARG A 296 2.77 19.41 -8.67
CA ARG A 296 3.53 19.01 -9.87
C ARG A 296 4.99 18.65 -9.54
N LYS A 297 5.66 19.47 -8.75
CA LYS A 297 7.04 19.18 -8.29
C LYS A 297 7.09 17.93 -7.42
N ALA A 298 6.08 17.68 -6.56
CA ALA A 298 6.05 16.52 -5.69
C ALA A 298 5.86 15.20 -6.46
N VAL A 299 5.11 15.20 -7.57
CA VAL A 299 4.86 13.99 -8.38
C VAL A 299 5.80 13.85 -9.58
N MET A 300 6.57 14.88 -9.91
CA MET A 300 7.55 14.83 -11.00
C MET A 300 8.89 14.21 -10.59
N PRO A 301 9.65 13.67 -11.55
CA PRO A 301 11.00 13.15 -11.33
C PRO A 301 11.93 14.18 -10.70
N ASP A 302 12.69 13.71 -9.69
CA ASP A 302 13.83 14.49 -9.19
C ASP A 302 14.88 14.56 -10.30
N GLU A 303 14.97 15.73 -10.92
CA GLU A 303 15.90 15.98 -12.02
C GLU A 303 17.38 15.83 -11.61
N THR A 304 17.66 15.85 -10.31
CA THR A 304 19.05 15.79 -9.82
C THR A 304 19.58 14.38 -9.63
N VAL A 305 18.70 13.39 -9.42
CA VAL A 305 19.10 12.06 -8.93
C VAL A 305 19.11 11.00 -10.02
N CYS A 306 18.17 11.03 -10.95
CA CYS A 306 17.99 9.95 -11.93
C CYS A 306 18.11 10.32 -13.41
N PRO A 307 18.31 11.59 -13.85
CA PRO A 307 18.27 11.95 -15.27
C PRO A 307 19.30 11.23 -16.11
N SER A 308 20.43 10.86 -15.52
CA SER A 308 21.52 10.13 -16.20
C SER A 308 21.44 8.61 -16.02
N CYS A 309 20.42 8.08 -15.34
CA CYS A 309 20.27 6.65 -15.14
C CYS A 309 19.74 5.97 -16.39
N LYS A 310 20.51 5.04 -16.98
CA LYS A 310 20.09 4.28 -18.17
C LYS A 310 18.84 3.42 -17.97
N TYR A 311 18.40 3.21 -16.74
CA TYR A 311 17.21 2.43 -16.38
C TYR A 311 16.04 3.31 -15.94
N VAL A 312 16.10 4.62 -16.12
CA VAL A 312 15.10 5.56 -15.64
C VAL A 312 13.69 5.21 -16.16
N GLU A 313 13.57 4.86 -17.43
CA GLU A 313 12.29 4.50 -18.05
C GLU A 313 11.68 3.23 -17.43
N LEU A 314 12.50 2.19 -17.20
CA LEU A 314 12.03 0.97 -16.54
C LEU A 314 11.60 1.22 -15.08
N CYS A 315 12.32 2.12 -14.40
CA CYS A 315 12.05 2.42 -13.00
C CYS A 315 10.87 3.38 -12.81
N ARG A 316 10.58 4.24 -13.77
CA ARG A 316 9.72 5.40 -13.53
C ARG A 316 8.49 5.53 -14.38
N GLU A 317 8.48 5.11 -15.59
CA GLU A 317 7.52 5.33 -16.67
C GLU A 317 6.58 6.57 -16.54
N ASN A 318 5.90 6.80 -15.44
CA ASN A 318 5.02 7.95 -15.20
C ASN A 318 4.96 8.38 -13.72
N GLY A 319 6.00 8.17 -12.94
CA GLY A 319 5.95 8.55 -11.53
C GLY A 319 7.28 8.40 -10.82
N MET A 320 7.28 8.76 -9.55
CA MET A 320 8.49 8.99 -8.80
C MET A 320 8.66 8.13 -7.59
N ILE A 321 9.93 7.87 -7.36
CA ILE A 321 10.48 7.64 -6.07
C ILE A 321 11.34 8.86 -5.75
N ARG A 322 10.93 9.67 -4.79
CA ARG A 322 11.72 10.78 -4.31
C ARG A 322 12.29 10.42 -2.96
N PRO A 323 13.63 10.42 -2.76
CA PRO A 323 14.16 10.52 -1.43
C PRO A 323 13.85 11.93 -0.93
N SER A 324 12.89 12.10 -0.06
CA SER A 324 12.82 13.33 0.75
C SER A 324 13.98 13.32 1.75
N GLU A 325 14.39 14.48 2.25
CA GLU A 325 15.47 14.56 3.23
C GLU A 325 15.23 13.70 4.47
N GLY A 326 13.96 13.45 4.83
CA GLY A 326 13.55 12.56 5.93
C GLY A 326 13.43 11.09 5.57
N HIS A 327 13.65 10.70 4.30
CA HIS A 327 13.47 9.35 3.78
C HIS A 327 14.69 8.84 3.02
N ARG A 328 15.88 9.30 3.38
CA ARG A 328 17.16 8.94 2.73
C ARG A 328 17.44 7.44 2.70
N ASP A 329 16.78 6.69 3.58
CA ASP A 329 16.94 5.24 3.69
C ASP A 329 15.79 4.45 3.02
N ILE A 330 14.86 5.12 2.35
CA ILE A 330 13.87 4.45 1.53
C ILE A 330 14.58 3.80 0.34
N TYR A 331 14.09 2.64 -0.05
CA TYR A 331 14.57 1.76 -1.12
C TYR A 331 14.85 2.44 -2.47
N ALA A 332 14.58 3.71 -2.58
CA ALA A 332 14.84 4.49 -3.77
C ALA A 332 15.91 5.57 -3.59
N ASN A 333 16.60 5.59 -2.47
CA ASN A 333 17.75 6.47 -2.39
C ASN A 333 18.86 5.98 -3.35
N VAL A 334 19.59 6.92 -3.91
CA VAL A 334 20.66 6.63 -4.88
C VAL A 334 21.71 5.64 -4.36
N PRO A 335 22.18 5.73 -3.09
CA PRO A 335 23.12 4.74 -2.56
C PRO A 335 22.55 3.31 -2.58
N TYR A 336 21.30 3.12 -2.19
CA TYR A 336 20.68 1.80 -2.19
C TYR A 336 20.49 1.28 -3.62
N CYS A 337 19.92 2.09 -4.51
CA CYS A 337 19.71 1.75 -5.91
C CYS A 337 21.04 1.39 -6.59
N LYS A 338 22.08 2.19 -6.40
CA LYS A 338 23.43 1.91 -6.94
C LYS A 338 23.95 0.57 -6.45
N ARG A 339 23.88 0.30 -5.14
CA ARG A 339 24.32 -0.99 -4.57
C ARG A 339 23.57 -2.20 -5.15
N VAL A 340 22.25 -2.07 -5.37
CA VAL A 340 21.45 -3.13 -6.02
C VAL A 340 21.90 -3.33 -7.46
N LEU A 341 22.07 -2.26 -8.23
CA LEU A 341 22.51 -2.34 -9.63
C LEU A 341 23.90 -2.97 -9.75
N ASP A 342 24.85 -2.60 -8.90
CA ASP A 342 26.21 -3.16 -8.87
C ASP A 342 26.15 -4.69 -8.64
N ARG A 343 25.24 -5.18 -7.79
CA ARG A 343 25.06 -6.63 -7.52
C ARG A 343 24.33 -7.39 -8.61
N VAL A 344 23.44 -6.74 -9.33
CA VAL A 344 22.68 -7.39 -10.42
C VAL A 344 23.52 -7.51 -11.69
N THR A 345 24.46 -6.56 -11.91
CA THR A 345 25.29 -6.50 -13.12
C THR A 345 26.64 -7.20 -12.96
N SER A 346 27.08 -7.49 -11.73
CA SER A 346 28.21 -8.39 -11.43
C SER A 346 27.82 -9.86 -11.58
#